data_1bfc40ce47b02d6bc21c885a7ba89c8f
#
_entry.id   1bfc40ce47b02d6bc21c885a7ba89c8f
#
_cell.length_a   1.000
_cell.length_b   1.000
_cell.length_c   1.000
_cell.angle_alpha   90.00
_cell.angle_beta   90.00
_cell.angle_gamma   90.00
#
_symmetry.space_group_name_H-M   'P 1'
#
loop_
_entity.id
_entity.type
_entity.pdbx_description
1 polymer ?
#
loop_
_entity_poly.entity_id
_entity_poly.type
_entity_poly.pdbx_seq_one_letter_code
_entity_poly.pdbx_strand_id
1 'polypeptide(L)'
;MVTDIKQQHPDCKIDWLVEEAYAPLIKMHPAVHRVIPVAIRRWRRDFGQQGIWEEISQFSRSLRQNTYDIVLDSQGLIKSAVLSKISRGRTVGFAPGSSREWLAGISYAVKIQVSREMHMIDRCRKLAEKALGYRTNKERDYGLSTLTSKASASNTAMIFCGSAQRRKLWSVVHWIKVIRHVQQHGLEVEFTWGSQNDLDICQKIQAEAGGKILPKMELNELVSQLGETRLVIGVDTGLMHLAASLEVPLIAIFGASDPLKTGPLGHGPIQVCGSSTSFPDPEEVTRSATELLELG
;
A
#
# COMPACT_ATOMS: atom_id res chain seq x y z
N MET A 1 -1.84 7.56 -10.11
CA MET A 1 -1.80 6.88 -11.44
C MET A 1 -3.20 6.65 -12.01
N VAL A 2 -4.07 5.86 -11.38
CA VAL A 2 -5.44 5.61 -11.91
C VAL A 2 -6.24 6.90 -12.00
N THR A 3 -6.20 7.71 -10.97
CA THR A 3 -6.82 9.04 -10.94
C THR A 3 -6.27 9.93 -12.07
N ASP A 4 -4.93 9.95 -12.25
CA ASP A 4 -4.31 10.72 -13.35
C ASP A 4 -4.83 10.26 -14.73
N ILE A 5 -4.89 8.93 -14.93
CA ILE A 5 -5.41 8.37 -16.20
C ILE A 5 -6.85 8.81 -16.42
N LYS A 6 -7.69 8.71 -15.39
CA LYS A 6 -9.10 9.05 -15.51
C LYS A 6 -9.35 10.53 -15.73
N GLN A 7 -8.52 11.41 -15.13
CA GLN A 7 -8.56 12.86 -15.35
C GLN A 7 -8.16 13.22 -16.79
N GLN A 8 -7.18 12.53 -17.37
CA GLN A 8 -6.70 12.82 -18.73
C GLN A 8 -7.49 12.11 -19.83
N HIS A 9 -8.10 10.98 -19.50
CA HIS A 9 -8.92 10.15 -20.38
C HIS A 9 -10.25 9.82 -19.70
N PRO A 10 -11.21 10.77 -19.60
CA PRO A 10 -12.46 10.59 -18.83
C PRO A 10 -13.31 9.40 -19.26
N ASP A 11 -13.31 9.08 -20.55
CA ASP A 11 -14.12 8.00 -21.13
C ASP A 11 -13.48 6.62 -21.04
N CYS A 12 -12.19 6.53 -20.60
CA CYS A 12 -11.52 5.24 -20.51
C CYS A 12 -12.14 4.36 -19.42
N LYS A 13 -12.19 3.06 -19.68
CA LYS A 13 -12.56 2.03 -18.71
C LYS A 13 -11.30 1.39 -18.16
N ILE A 14 -11.10 1.45 -16.86
CA ILE A 14 -9.91 0.92 -16.19
C ILE A 14 -10.31 -0.35 -15.45
N ASP A 15 -9.86 -1.49 -15.96
CA ASP A 15 -9.94 -2.75 -15.24
C ASP A 15 -8.64 -2.96 -14.46
N TRP A 16 -8.76 -3.30 -13.17
CA TRP A 16 -7.59 -3.47 -12.30
C TRP A 16 -7.45 -4.92 -11.86
N LEU A 17 -6.39 -5.55 -12.33
CA LEU A 17 -6.00 -6.89 -11.88
C LEU A 17 -5.17 -6.77 -10.60
N VAL A 18 -5.60 -7.43 -9.53
CA VAL A 18 -5.01 -7.32 -8.20
C VAL A 18 -5.11 -8.63 -7.43
N GLU A 19 -4.14 -8.90 -6.54
CA GLU A 19 -4.22 -10.03 -5.60
C GLU A 19 -5.52 -9.98 -4.79
N GLU A 20 -6.21 -11.13 -4.64
CA GLU A 20 -7.56 -11.23 -4.04
C GLU A 20 -7.68 -10.50 -2.68
N ALA A 21 -6.64 -10.56 -1.85
CA ALA A 21 -6.61 -9.90 -0.54
C ALA A 21 -6.73 -8.36 -0.60
N TYR A 22 -6.39 -7.75 -1.74
CA TYR A 22 -6.47 -6.29 -1.92
C TYR A 22 -7.67 -5.84 -2.76
N ALA A 23 -8.45 -6.79 -3.28
CA ALA A 23 -9.61 -6.48 -4.12
C ALA A 23 -10.65 -5.59 -3.41
N PRO A 24 -10.97 -5.78 -2.12
CA PRO A 24 -11.90 -4.90 -1.40
C PRO A 24 -11.48 -3.43 -1.43
N LEU A 25 -10.18 -3.14 -1.22
CA LEU A 25 -9.65 -1.78 -1.26
C LEU A 25 -9.80 -1.15 -2.66
N ILE A 26 -9.43 -1.90 -3.70
CA ILE A 26 -9.49 -1.38 -5.08
C ILE A 26 -10.93 -1.14 -5.54
N LYS A 27 -11.90 -1.91 -5.05
CA LYS A 27 -13.33 -1.70 -5.33
C LYS A 27 -13.86 -0.36 -4.82
N MET A 28 -13.22 0.24 -3.82
CA MET A 28 -13.59 1.54 -3.28
C MET A 28 -13.13 2.70 -4.17
N HIS A 29 -12.21 2.47 -5.11
CA HIS A 29 -11.65 3.53 -5.96
C HIS A 29 -12.63 3.91 -7.08
N PRO A 30 -13.15 5.17 -7.14
CA PRO A 30 -14.22 5.55 -8.05
C PRO A 30 -13.85 5.49 -9.53
N ALA A 31 -12.57 5.60 -9.86
CA ALA A 31 -12.10 5.55 -11.25
C ALA A 31 -11.86 4.12 -11.78
N VAL A 32 -12.03 3.09 -10.95
CA VAL A 32 -11.89 1.68 -11.38
C VAL A 32 -13.24 1.16 -11.86
N HIS A 33 -13.29 0.75 -13.13
CA HIS A 33 -14.51 0.21 -13.74
C HIS A 33 -14.77 -1.23 -13.28
N ARG A 34 -13.71 -2.07 -13.24
CA ARG A 34 -13.82 -3.47 -12.82
C ARG A 34 -12.56 -3.92 -12.10
N VAL A 35 -12.74 -4.62 -10.97
CA VAL A 35 -11.66 -5.28 -10.24
C VAL A 35 -11.61 -6.75 -10.63
N ILE A 36 -10.43 -7.23 -11.01
CA ILE A 36 -10.17 -8.62 -11.40
C ILE A 36 -9.27 -9.23 -10.32
N PRO A 37 -9.83 -9.97 -9.34
CA PRO A 37 -9.03 -10.61 -8.31
C PRO A 37 -8.23 -11.79 -8.88
N VAL A 38 -6.97 -11.92 -8.45
CA VAL A 38 -6.10 -13.04 -8.77
C VAL A 38 -5.50 -13.62 -7.49
N ALA A 39 -5.47 -14.94 -7.37
CA ALA A 39 -5.06 -15.65 -6.15
C ALA A 39 -3.66 -16.27 -6.23
N ILE A 40 -2.67 -15.55 -6.80
CA ILE A 40 -1.32 -16.13 -7.02
C ILE A 40 -0.70 -16.65 -5.74
N ARG A 41 -0.86 -15.95 -4.61
CA ARG A 41 -0.28 -16.36 -3.32
C ARG A 41 -0.90 -17.67 -2.84
N ARG A 42 -2.21 -17.80 -2.95
CA ARG A 42 -2.95 -19.00 -2.58
C ARG A 42 -2.62 -20.15 -3.54
N TRP A 43 -2.66 -19.94 -4.84
CA TRP A 43 -2.29 -20.95 -5.83
C TRP A 43 -0.88 -21.51 -5.62
N ARG A 44 0.09 -20.65 -5.28
CA ARG A 44 1.47 -21.11 -4.98
C ARG A 44 1.57 -21.93 -3.70
N ARG A 45 0.80 -21.58 -2.66
CA ARG A 45 0.76 -22.32 -1.40
C ARG A 45 0.12 -23.68 -1.59
N ASP A 46 -0.96 -23.71 -2.35
CA ASP A 46 -1.87 -24.86 -2.47
C ASP A 46 -1.68 -25.61 -3.80
N PHE A 47 -0.53 -25.43 -4.46
CA PHE A 47 -0.25 -25.88 -5.84
C PHE A 47 -0.48 -27.37 -6.11
N GLY A 48 -0.35 -28.24 -5.10
CA GLY A 48 -0.59 -29.68 -5.17
C GLY A 48 -2.04 -30.08 -4.88
N GLN A 49 -2.92 -29.16 -4.54
CA GLN A 49 -4.30 -29.49 -4.20
C GLN A 49 -5.16 -29.70 -5.46
N GLN A 50 -6.14 -30.60 -5.34
CA GLN A 50 -7.11 -30.85 -6.41
C GLN A 50 -7.93 -29.58 -6.70
N GLY A 51 -8.15 -29.28 -7.99
CA GLY A 51 -8.96 -28.13 -8.44
C GLY A 51 -8.18 -26.83 -8.69
N ILE A 52 -6.97 -26.66 -8.17
CA ILE A 52 -6.17 -25.42 -8.39
C ILE A 52 -5.92 -25.17 -9.88
N TRP A 53 -5.60 -26.19 -10.65
CA TRP A 53 -5.35 -26.06 -12.09
C TRP A 53 -6.60 -25.69 -12.86
N GLU A 54 -7.74 -26.17 -12.42
CA GLU A 54 -9.02 -25.80 -13.01
C GLU A 54 -9.35 -24.34 -12.72
N GLU A 55 -9.16 -23.88 -11.49
CA GLU A 55 -9.32 -22.47 -11.09
C GLU A 55 -8.39 -21.54 -11.90
N ILE A 56 -7.11 -21.88 -12.04
CA ILE A 56 -6.15 -21.12 -12.86
C ILE A 56 -6.61 -21.08 -14.33
N SER A 57 -7.11 -22.20 -14.86
CA SER A 57 -7.63 -22.29 -16.22
C SER A 57 -8.87 -21.42 -16.43
N GLN A 58 -9.82 -21.46 -15.48
CA GLN A 58 -11.04 -20.65 -15.51
C GLN A 58 -10.68 -19.16 -15.42
N PHE A 59 -9.78 -18.77 -14.50
CA PHE A 59 -9.26 -17.41 -14.39
C PHE A 59 -8.63 -16.95 -15.71
N SER A 60 -7.74 -17.77 -16.31
CA SER A 60 -7.08 -17.44 -17.56
C SER A 60 -8.07 -17.26 -18.71
N ARG A 61 -9.13 -18.08 -18.77
CA ARG A 61 -10.21 -17.94 -19.73
C ARG A 61 -10.99 -16.65 -19.53
N SER A 62 -11.35 -16.32 -18.27
CA SER A 62 -12.09 -15.09 -17.96
C SER A 62 -11.28 -13.84 -18.27
N LEU A 63 -9.97 -13.85 -18.05
CA LEU A 63 -9.08 -12.74 -18.38
C LEU A 63 -8.99 -12.49 -19.89
N ARG A 64 -9.14 -13.53 -20.69
CA ARG A 64 -9.14 -13.47 -22.17
C ARG A 64 -10.47 -13.09 -22.81
N GLN A 65 -11.55 -12.98 -22.04
CA GLN A 65 -12.87 -12.63 -22.60
C GLN A 65 -12.92 -11.19 -23.10
N ASN A 66 -12.12 -10.30 -22.51
CA ASN A 66 -12.06 -8.90 -22.92
C ASN A 66 -10.78 -8.63 -23.70
N THR A 67 -10.88 -7.70 -24.64
CA THR A 67 -9.74 -7.15 -25.37
C THR A 67 -9.50 -5.73 -24.84
N TYR A 68 -8.25 -5.41 -24.56
CA TYR A 68 -7.81 -4.12 -24.04
C TYR A 68 -6.95 -3.40 -25.09
N ASP A 69 -7.13 -2.10 -25.23
CA ASP A 69 -6.23 -1.29 -26.05
C ASP A 69 -4.81 -1.33 -25.50
N ILE A 70 -4.71 -1.26 -24.16
CA ILE A 70 -3.43 -1.30 -23.43
C ILE A 70 -3.56 -2.18 -22.18
N VAL A 71 -2.58 -3.03 -21.97
CA VAL A 71 -2.34 -3.78 -20.72
C VAL A 71 -1.10 -3.22 -20.07
N LEU A 72 -1.27 -2.41 -19.02
CA LEU A 72 -0.17 -1.70 -18.33
C LEU A 72 0.30 -2.48 -17.10
N ASP A 73 1.55 -2.94 -17.08
CA ASP A 73 2.17 -3.59 -15.91
C ASP A 73 3.05 -2.60 -15.15
N SER A 74 2.56 -2.14 -14.02
CA SER A 74 3.27 -1.25 -13.11
C SER A 74 4.12 -1.95 -12.05
N GLN A 75 4.10 -3.31 -11.98
CA GLN A 75 4.91 -4.07 -11.02
C GLN A 75 6.31 -4.40 -11.55
N GLY A 76 6.41 -4.78 -12.83
CA GLY A 76 7.66 -5.19 -13.45
C GLY A 76 8.24 -6.48 -12.86
N LEU A 77 7.39 -7.44 -12.48
CA LEU A 77 7.72 -8.77 -11.98
C LEU A 77 7.37 -9.83 -13.01
N ILE A 78 8.08 -10.97 -13.03
CA ILE A 78 7.79 -12.08 -13.96
C ILE A 78 6.33 -12.52 -13.84
N LYS A 79 5.82 -12.65 -12.62
CA LYS A 79 4.43 -13.05 -12.38
C LYS A 79 3.40 -12.08 -13.00
N SER A 80 3.63 -10.76 -12.88
CA SER A 80 2.75 -9.76 -13.47
C SER A 80 2.89 -9.70 -14.98
N ALA A 81 4.10 -9.90 -15.49
CA ALA A 81 4.36 -9.96 -16.91
C ALA A 81 3.66 -11.17 -17.59
N VAL A 82 3.61 -12.34 -16.91
CA VAL A 82 2.85 -13.52 -17.37
C VAL A 82 1.35 -13.19 -17.46
N LEU A 83 0.79 -12.56 -16.42
CA LEU A 83 -0.62 -12.14 -16.41
C LEU A 83 -0.93 -11.15 -17.54
N SER A 84 -0.01 -10.19 -17.78
CA SER A 84 -0.12 -9.24 -18.88
C SER A 84 -0.13 -9.94 -20.24
N LYS A 85 0.62 -11.02 -20.42
CA LYS A 85 0.64 -11.84 -21.64
C LYS A 85 -0.62 -12.69 -21.82
N ILE A 86 -1.22 -13.14 -20.73
CA ILE A 86 -2.49 -13.88 -20.79
C ILE A 86 -3.62 -12.94 -21.21
N SER A 87 -3.59 -11.68 -20.78
CA SER A 87 -4.55 -10.66 -21.17
C SER A 87 -4.45 -10.34 -22.68
N ARG A 88 -5.58 -10.06 -23.31
CA ARG A 88 -5.62 -9.65 -24.73
C ARG A 88 -5.45 -8.14 -24.83
N GLY A 89 -4.33 -7.68 -25.37
CA GLY A 89 -4.06 -6.26 -25.58
C GLY A 89 -2.58 -5.99 -25.78
N ARG A 90 -2.26 -4.73 -26.11
CA ARG A 90 -0.88 -4.25 -26.25
C ARG A 90 -0.24 -4.13 -24.89
N THR A 91 0.71 -5.03 -24.56
CA THR A 91 1.39 -5.02 -23.24
C THR A 91 2.42 -3.90 -23.15
N VAL A 92 2.32 -3.10 -22.11
CA VAL A 92 3.23 -1.99 -21.81
C VAL A 92 3.77 -2.16 -20.40
N GLY A 93 5.06 -1.97 -20.20
CA GLY A 93 5.68 -2.08 -18.89
C GLY A 93 7.06 -1.44 -18.86
N PHE A 94 7.71 -1.56 -17.71
CA PHE A 94 9.07 -1.05 -17.53
C PHE A 94 10.07 -1.77 -18.43
N ALA A 95 10.98 -1.03 -19.06
CA ALA A 95 12.12 -1.58 -19.78
C ALA A 95 13.01 -2.42 -18.84
N PRO A 96 13.83 -3.36 -19.36
CA PRO A 96 14.66 -4.26 -18.55
C PRO A 96 15.48 -3.55 -17.47
N GLY A 97 16.10 -2.41 -17.79
CA GLY A 97 16.86 -1.59 -16.83
C GLY A 97 16.01 -0.86 -15.79
N SER A 98 14.70 -0.76 -16.00
CA SER A 98 13.73 -0.12 -15.11
C SER A 98 12.87 -1.11 -14.34
N SER A 99 12.71 -2.35 -14.82
CA SER A 99 11.91 -3.40 -14.18
C SER A 99 12.53 -3.85 -12.86
N ARG A 100 11.71 -4.34 -11.93
CA ARG A 100 12.20 -5.00 -10.71
C ARG A 100 12.92 -6.30 -11.05
N GLU A 101 12.35 -7.07 -11.97
CA GLU A 101 12.95 -8.28 -12.54
C GLU A 101 13.18 -8.03 -14.04
N TRP A 102 14.42 -8.09 -14.49
CA TRP A 102 14.81 -7.70 -15.85
C TRP A 102 14.11 -8.53 -16.93
N LEU A 103 13.85 -9.82 -16.65
CA LEU A 103 13.13 -10.72 -17.56
C LEU A 103 11.69 -10.23 -17.84
N ALA A 104 11.01 -9.66 -16.84
CA ALA A 104 9.71 -9.04 -17.03
C ALA A 104 9.80 -7.92 -18.08
N GLY A 105 10.82 -7.07 -17.98
CA GLY A 105 11.02 -5.96 -18.91
C GLY A 105 11.26 -6.37 -20.36
N ILE A 106 11.80 -7.55 -20.62
CA ILE A 106 11.98 -8.08 -21.98
C ILE A 106 10.63 -8.44 -22.59
N SER A 107 9.68 -8.90 -21.78
CA SER A 107 8.45 -9.55 -22.27
C SER A 107 7.41 -8.59 -22.86
N TYR A 108 7.43 -7.29 -22.49
CA TYR A 108 6.42 -6.34 -22.96
C TYR A 108 6.60 -5.97 -24.43
N ALA A 109 5.48 -5.70 -25.12
CA ALA A 109 5.49 -5.19 -26.48
C ALA A 109 6.06 -3.75 -26.54
N VAL A 110 5.70 -2.92 -25.56
CA VAL A 110 6.25 -1.59 -25.35
C VAL A 110 7.01 -1.51 -24.04
N LYS A 111 8.26 -1.11 -24.11
CA LYS A 111 9.21 -1.04 -22.99
C LYS A 111 9.52 0.40 -22.68
N ILE A 112 9.15 0.85 -21.49
CA ILE A 112 9.31 2.25 -21.09
C ILE A 112 10.43 2.39 -20.07
N GLN A 113 11.43 3.22 -20.41
CA GLN A 113 12.51 3.56 -19.51
C GLN A 113 12.05 4.60 -18.50
N VAL A 114 12.15 4.23 -17.19
CA VAL A 114 11.89 5.09 -16.04
C VAL A 114 13.01 4.92 -15.02
N SER A 115 13.55 6.00 -14.49
CA SER A 115 14.66 5.93 -13.53
C SER A 115 14.29 5.11 -12.29
N ARG A 116 15.22 4.31 -11.79
CA ARG A 116 15.11 3.56 -10.54
C ARG A 116 15.34 4.42 -9.30
N GLU A 117 15.88 5.62 -9.48
CA GLU A 117 16.11 6.56 -8.39
C GLU A 117 14.85 7.34 -8.00
N MET A 118 13.84 7.35 -8.86
CA MET A 118 12.56 7.97 -8.55
C MET A 118 11.79 7.15 -7.49
N HIS A 119 10.99 7.84 -6.71
CA HIS A 119 10.03 7.20 -5.79
C HIS A 119 9.08 6.25 -6.53
N MET A 120 8.73 5.10 -5.94
CA MET A 120 7.94 4.05 -6.60
C MET A 120 6.58 4.55 -7.13
N ILE A 121 5.90 5.39 -6.37
CA ILE A 121 4.62 6.00 -6.79
C ILE A 121 4.83 6.83 -8.07
N ASP A 122 5.86 7.67 -8.09
CA ASP A 122 6.15 8.52 -9.25
C ASP A 122 6.64 7.71 -10.45
N ARG A 123 7.32 6.60 -10.21
CA ARG A 123 7.68 5.65 -11.28
C ARG A 123 6.46 5.06 -11.96
N CYS A 124 5.46 4.62 -11.18
CA CYS A 124 4.21 4.09 -11.74
C CYS A 124 3.43 5.18 -12.51
N ARG A 125 3.38 6.41 -11.97
CA ARG A 125 2.76 7.55 -12.65
C ARG A 125 3.48 7.89 -13.95
N LYS A 126 4.82 7.91 -13.94
CA LYS A 126 5.65 8.19 -15.12
C LYS A 126 5.56 7.10 -16.19
N LEU A 127 5.40 5.85 -15.76
CA LEU A 127 5.13 4.74 -16.69
C LEU A 127 3.81 4.98 -17.44
N ALA A 128 2.73 5.27 -16.73
CA ALA A 128 1.42 5.53 -17.32
C ALA A 128 1.42 6.80 -18.20
N GLU A 129 2.06 7.88 -17.74
CA GLU A 129 2.25 9.11 -18.50
C GLU A 129 2.86 8.85 -19.88
N LYS A 130 3.97 8.09 -19.91
CA LYS A 130 4.65 7.76 -21.18
C LYS A 130 3.88 6.73 -22.03
N ALA A 131 3.15 5.82 -21.37
CA ALA A 131 2.36 4.80 -22.06
C ALA A 131 1.16 5.38 -22.79
N LEU A 132 0.53 6.39 -22.21
CA LEU A 132 -0.73 6.98 -22.66
C LEU A 132 -0.58 8.38 -23.27
N GLY A 133 0.63 8.97 -23.25
CA GLY A 133 0.93 10.22 -23.90
C GLY A 133 0.37 11.47 -23.22
N TYR A 134 0.17 11.43 -21.90
CA TYR A 134 -0.27 12.58 -21.13
C TYR A 134 0.83 13.13 -20.20
N ARG A 135 0.57 14.21 -19.49
CA ARG A 135 1.46 14.74 -18.45
C ARG A 135 0.80 14.65 -17.09
N THR A 136 1.51 14.10 -16.11
CA THR A 136 1.06 14.04 -14.72
C THR A 136 1.17 15.41 -14.05
N ASN A 137 0.19 15.74 -13.20
CA ASN A 137 0.27 16.89 -12.31
C ASN A 137 1.29 16.61 -11.19
N LYS A 138 1.76 17.68 -10.53
CA LYS A 138 2.63 17.54 -9.34
C LYS A 138 1.87 16.91 -8.16
N GLU A 139 0.59 17.20 -8.04
CA GLU A 139 -0.28 16.66 -7.00
C GLU A 139 -0.52 15.16 -7.18
N ARG A 140 -0.62 14.46 -6.05
CA ARG A 140 -0.84 13.00 -5.99
C ARG A 140 -2.21 12.71 -5.42
N ASP A 141 -3.21 12.64 -6.29
CA ASP A 141 -4.55 12.24 -5.92
C ASP A 141 -4.68 10.70 -5.96
N TYR A 142 -5.04 10.11 -4.84
CA TYR A 142 -5.28 8.66 -4.70
C TYR A 142 -6.74 8.27 -4.91
N GLY A 143 -7.64 9.24 -5.08
CA GLY A 143 -9.07 9.00 -5.28
C GLY A 143 -9.80 8.42 -4.07
N LEU A 144 -9.20 8.47 -2.88
CA LEU A 144 -9.77 7.91 -1.65
C LEU A 144 -10.13 8.96 -0.60
N SER A 145 -9.75 10.22 -0.78
CA SER A 145 -10.00 11.31 0.18
C SER A 145 -11.47 11.54 0.49
N THR A 146 -12.37 11.19 -0.45
CA THR A 146 -13.82 11.29 -0.26
C THR A 146 -14.41 10.19 0.63
N LEU A 147 -13.62 9.15 0.95
CA LEU A 147 -14.04 8.04 1.79
C LEU A 147 -13.93 8.36 3.28
N THR A 148 -13.27 9.44 3.64
CA THR A 148 -13.08 9.86 5.03
C THR A 148 -13.93 11.10 5.32
N SER A 149 -14.72 11.03 6.37
CA SER A 149 -15.39 12.19 6.94
C SER A 149 -14.42 12.86 7.92
N LYS A 150 -13.82 13.99 7.53
CA LYS A 150 -12.96 14.80 8.44
C LYS A 150 -13.74 15.41 9.63
N ALA A 151 -15.03 15.16 9.73
CA ALA A 151 -15.91 15.89 10.65
C ALA A 151 -15.79 15.46 12.13
N SER A 152 -15.17 14.32 12.44
CA SER A 152 -15.03 13.84 13.82
C SER A 152 -13.85 12.86 13.93
N ALA A 153 -12.64 13.37 13.95
CA ALA A 153 -11.52 12.51 14.33
C ALA A 153 -11.72 12.05 15.78
N SER A 154 -11.77 10.75 15.99
CA SER A 154 -11.76 10.16 17.32
C SER A 154 -10.42 10.49 18.01
N ASN A 155 -10.39 10.48 19.34
CA ASN A 155 -9.15 10.72 20.06
C ASN A 155 -8.26 9.44 20.12
N THR A 156 -8.09 8.76 18.98
CA THR A 156 -7.38 7.49 18.87
C THR A 156 -6.08 7.62 18.10
N ALA A 157 -5.08 6.84 18.53
CA ALA A 157 -3.86 6.56 17.77
C ALA A 157 -3.87 5.10 17.33
N MET A 158 -3.76 4.86 16.02
CA MET A 158 -3.72 3.50 15.45
C MET A 158 -2.28 3.06 15.20
N ILE A 159 -1.94 1.87 15.69
CA ILE A 159 -0.58 1.34 15.68
C ILE A 159 -0.44 0.15 14.70
N PHE A 160 0.48 0.25 13.77
CA PHE A 160 0.88 -0.81 12.84
C PHE A 160 2.27 -1.35 13.20
N CYS A 161 2.36 -2.18 14.26
CA CYS A 161 3.63 -2.72 14.74
C CYS A 161 4.10 -3.97 13.97
N GLY A 162 3.26 -4.57 13.12
CA GLY A 162 3.54 -5.78 12.37
C GLY A 162 4.11 -5.54 10.98
N SER A 163 4.88 -6.50 10.47
CA SER A 163 5.36 -6.53 9.09
C SER A 163 5.61 -7.96 8.62
N ALA A 164 5.32 -8.23 7.33
CA ALA A 164 5.65 -9.51 6.69
C ALA A 164 7.17 -9.78 6.61
N GLN A 165 8.01 -8.75 6.76
CA GLN A 165 9.46 -8.86 6.75
C GLN A 165 10.04 -8.60 8.14
N ARG A 166 10.61 -9.62 8.79
CA ARG A 166 11.18 -9.54 10.14
C ARG A 166 12.18 -8.38 10.30
N ARG A 167 12.97 -8.08 9.26
CA ARG A 167 13.95 -6.99 9.28
C ARG A 167 13.33 -5.58 9.40
N LYS A 168 12.01 -5.43 9.17
CA LYS A 168 11.27 -4.18 9.30
C LYS A 168 10.58 -4.02 10.65
N LEU A 169 10.65 -5.01 11.52
CA LEU A 169 10.06 -4.96 12.85
C LEU A 169 10.89 -4.09 13.78
N TRP A 170 10.22 -3.18 14.46
CA TRP A 170 10.83 -2.34 15.49
C TRP A 170 10.73 -3.01 16.86
N SER A 171 11.64 -2.63 17.80
CA SER A 171 11.71 -3.26 19.12
C SER A 171 10.43 -3.05 19.93
N VAL A 172 9.95 -4.11 20.61
CA VAL A 172 8.81 -4.05 21.52
C VAL A 172 9.04 -3.01 22.64
N VAL A 173 10.27 -2.94 23.17
CA VAL A 173 10.62 -1.95 24.22
C VAL A 173 10.49 -0.50 23.72
N HIS A 174 10.83 -0.25 22.47
CA HIS A 174 10.66 1.08 21.85
C HIS A 174 9.18 1.41 21.65
N TRP A 175 8.37 0.44 21.17
CA TRP A 175 6.93 0.60 21.05
C TRP A 175 6.28 0.98 22.39
N ILE A 176 6.65 0.30 23.49
CA ILE A 176 6.12 0.57 24.83
C ILE A 176 6.34 2.03 25.22
N LYS A 177 7.55 2.58 24.97
CA LYS A 177 7.86 3.99 25.27
C LYS A 177 6.98 4.95 24.48
N VAL A 178 6.86 4.73 23.15
CA VAL A 178 6.06 5.58 22.27
C VAL A 178 4.58 5.53 22.63
N ILE A 179 4.05 4.36 22.93
CA ILE A 179 2.63 4.18 23.28
C ILE A 179 2.30 4.89 24.58
N ARG A 180 3.14 4.76 25.62
CA ARG A 180 2.96 5.48 26.88
C ARG A 180 2.99 6.99 26.67
N HIS A 181 3.87 7.49 25.79
CA HIS A 181 3.93 8.91 25.46
C HIS A 181 2.63 9.38 24.76
N VAL A 182 2.14 8.66 23.80
CA VAL A 182 0.90 8.99 23.08
C VAL A 182 -0.31 8.99 24.02
N GLN A 183 -0.39 8.04 24.94
CA GLN A 183 -1.42 7.98 25.98
C GLN A 183 -1.35 9.16 26.96
N GLN A 184 -0.15 9.63 27.32
CA GLN A 184 0.04 10.83 28.14
C GLN A 184 -0.49 12.10 27.46
N HIS A 185 -0.57 12.12 26.13
CA HIS A 185 -1.21 13.17 25.34
C HIS A 185 -2.73 12.95 25.16
N GLY A 186 -3.31 12.02 25.91
CA GLY A 186 -4.75 11.78 25.96
C GLY A 186 -5.33 10.96 24.82
N LEU A 187 -4.52 10.29 23.98
CA LEU A 187 -5.04 9.42 22.94
C LEU A 187 -5.24 7.99 23.44
N GLU A 188 -6.35 7.40 23.03
CA GLU A 188 -6.56 5.96 23.13
C GLU A 188 -5.75 5.23 22.06
N VAL A 189 -5.08 4.13 22.43
CA VAL A 189 -4.23 3.38 21.52
C VAL A 189 -4.96 2.14 21.03
N GLU A 190 -5.05 1.98 19.72
CA GLU A 190 -5.62 0.81 19.07
C GLU A 190 -4.57 0.10 18.18
N PHE A 191 -4.49 -1.23 18.33
CA PHE A 191 -3.60 -2.07 17.52
C PHE A 191 -4.37 -2.79 16.46
N THR A 192 -3.84 -2.81 15.24
CA THR A 192 -4.33 -3.68 14.17
C THR A 192 -3.31 -4.75 13.82
N TRP A 193 -3.77 -5.86 13.30
CA TRP A 193 -2.95 -7.00 12.94
C TRP A 193 -3.50 -7.74 11.72
N GLY A 194 -2.62 -8.34 10.92
CA GLY A 194 -3.00 -9.11 9.73
C GLY A 194 -2.60 -10.58 9.82
N SER A 195 -1.57 -10.90 10.61
CA SER A 195 -1.05 -12.25 10.82
C SER A 195 -0.98 -12.60 12.30
N GLN A 196 -0.86 -13.89 12.62
CA GLN A 196 -0.66 -14.33 14.01
C GLN A 196 0.61 -13.72 14.63
N ASN A 197 1.68 -13.61 13.86
CA ASN A 197 2.92 -12.98 14.34
C ASN A 197 2.71 -11.50 14.70
N ASP A 198 1.89 -10.77 13.95
CA ASP A 198 1.55 -9.38 14.29
C ASP A 198 0.74 -9.31 15.57
N LEU A 199 -0.24 -10.23 15.75
CA LEU A 199 -1.05 -10.33 16.97
C LEU A 199 -0.17 -10.59 18.19
N ASP A 200 0.79 -11.52 18.08
CA ASP A 200 1.72 -11.86 19.18
C ASP A 200 2.57 -10.64 19.59
N ILE A 201 2.96 -9.79 18.62
CA ILE A 201 3.67 -8.53 18.89
C ILE A 201 2.73 -7.54 19.61
N CYS A 202 1.50 -7.36 19.11
CA CYS A 202 0.51 -6.49 19.72
C CYS A 202 0.23 -6.90 21.18
N GLN A 203 0.07 -8.18 21.46
CA GLN A 203 -0.18 -8.71 22.80
C GLN A 203 0.99 -8.42 23.77
N LYS A 204 2.24 -8.59 23.32
CA LYS A 204 3.42 -8.26 24.12
C LYS A 204 3.47 -6.78 24.47
N ILE A 205 3.14 -5.91 23.53
CA ILE A 205 3.13 -4.47 23.74
C ILE A 205 1.96 -4.10 24.67
N GLN A 206 0.77 -4.64 24.42
CA GLN A 206 -0.43 -4.39 25.22
C GLN A 206 -0.23 -4.77 26.70
N ALA A 207 0.41 -5.89 26.98
CA ALA A 207 0.67 -6.36 28.34
C ALA A 207 1.46 -5.35 29.18
N GLU A 208 2.32 -4.53 28.57
CA GLU A 208 3.21 -3.59 29.25
C GLU A 208 2.74 -2.13 29.16
N ALA A 209 2.08 -1.75 28.08
CA ALA A 209 1.68 -0.37 27.81
C ALA A 209 0.16 -0.16 27.78
N GLY A 210 -0.64 -1.24 27.81
CA GLY A 210 -2.09 -1.13 27.61
C GLY A 210 -2.47 -0.90 26.16
N GLY A 211 -3.66 -0.34 25.95
CA GLY A 211 -4.26 -0.15 24.63
C GLY A 211 -5.23 -1.28 24.27
N LYS A 212 -5.92 -1.15 23.14
CA LYS A 212 -6.95 -2.07 22.66
C LYS A 212 -6.49 -2.78 21.40
N ILE A 213 -6.47 -4.10 21.38
CA ILE A 213 -6.25 -4.88 20.16
C ILE A 213 -7.60 -5.02 19.47
N LEU A 214 -7.69 -4.49 18.24
CA LEU A 214 -8.89 -4.60 17.42
C LEU A 214 -9.08 -6.02 16.88
N PRO A 215 -10.31 -6.44 16.58
CA PRO A 215 -10.52 -7.69 15.86
C PRO A 215 -9.80 -7.65 14.51
N LYS A 216 -9.58 -8.80 13.91
CA LYS A 216 -9.05 -8.86 12.55
C LYS A 216 -10.04 -8.24 11.59
N MET A 217 -9.58 -7.25 10.85
CA MET A 217 -10.40 -6.48 9.92
C MET A 217 -10.03 -6.76 8.46
N GLU A 218 -11.01 -6.67 7.60
CA GLU A 218 -10.78 -6.54 6.16
C GLU A 218 -10.31 -5.11 5.82
N LEU A 219 -9.65 -4.95 4.66
CA LEU A 219 -9.06 -3.66 4.29
C LEU A 219 -10.09 -2.52 4.13
N ASN A 220 -11.32 -2.83 3.71
CA ASN A 220 -12.40 -1.84 3.61
C ASN A 220 -12.87 -1.37 4.99
N GLU A 221 -12.94 -2.26 5.98
CA GLU A 221 -13.27 -1.91 7.37
C GLU A 221 -12.17 -1.02 7.96
N LEU A 222 -10.90 -1.38 7.69
CA LEU A 222 -9.75 -0.60 8.13
C LEU A 222 -9.74 0.82 7.52
N VAL A 223 -10.18 1.01 6.27
CA VAL A 223 -10.32 2.34 5.66
C VAL A 223 -11.26 3.22 6.48
N SER A 224 -12.42 2.69 6.87
CA SER A 224 -13.39 3.43 7.69
C SER A 224 -12.80 3.80 9.05
N GLN A 225 -12.15 2.84 9.73
CA GLN A 225 -11.52 3.08 11.02
C GLN A 225 -10.39 4.10 10.95
N LEU A 226 -9.56 4.04 9.88
CA LEU A 226 -8.49 5.02 9.64
C LEU A 226 -9.03 6.43 9.42
N GLY A 227 -10.17 6.56 8.74
CA GLY A 227 -10.79 7.87 8.48
C GLY A 227 -11.21 8.62 9.75
N GLU A 228 -11.39 7.90 10.84
CA GLU A 228 -11.76 8.46 12.17
C GLU A 228 -10.54 8.60 13.11
N THR A 229 -9.36 8.12 12.70
CA THR A 229 -8.16 8.08 13.53
C THR A 229 -7.43 9.41 13.51
N ARG A 230 -7.02 9.91 14.69
CA ARG A 230 -6.28 11.18 14.83
C ARG A 230 -4.80 11.06 14.46
N LEU A 231 -4.18 9.92 14.75
CA LEU A 231 -2.75 9.67 14.48
C LEU A 231 -2.51 8.20 14.11
N VAL A 232 -1.70 7.96 13.10
CA VAL A 232 -1.21 6.62 12.77
C VAL A 232 0.29 6.54 13.02
N ILE A 233 0.75 5.49 13.71
CA ILE A 233 2.18 5.20 13.87
C ILE A 233 2.45 3.78 13.41
N GLY A 234 3.39 3.58 12.52
CA GLY A 234 3.66 2.24 12.02
C GLY A 234 5.01 2.03 11.38
N VAL A 235 5.44 0.78 11.31
CA VAL A 235 6.62 0.40 10.53
C VAL A 235 6.31 0.43 9.03
N ASP A 236 7.34 0.42 8.19
CA ASP A 236 7.21 0.41 6.73
C ASP A 236 6.36 -0.78 6.22
N THR A 237 5.07 -0.53 6.03
CA THR A 237 4.07 -1.46 5.51
C THR A 237 3.13 -0.80 4.52
N GLY A 238 2.35 -1.60 3.77
CA GLY A 238 1.33 -1.09 2.85
C GLY A 238 0.24 -0.24 3.55
N LEU A 239 0.00 -0.48 4.83
CA LEU A 239 -1.00 0.26 5.62
C LEU A 239 -0.61 1.72 5.85
N MET A 240 0.70 2.03 5.88
CA MET A 240 1.16 3.42 5.96
C MET A 240 0.84 4.20 4.69
N HIS A 241 0.91 3.55 3.52
CA HIS A 241 0.48 4.17 2.27
C HIS A 241 -1.04 4.36 2.21
N LEU A 242 -1.79 3.43 2.80
CA LEU A 242 -3.24 3.57 2.93
C LEU A 242 -3.59 4.77 3.82
N ALA A 243 -2.99 4.90 4.99
CA ALA A 243 -3.18 6.04 5.89
C ALA A 243 -2.83 7.37 5.19
N ALA A 244 -1.69 7.41 4.47
CA ALA A 244 -1.28 8.58 3.69
C ALA A 244 -2.28 8.95 2.58
N SER A 245 -2.88 7.94 1.92
CA SER A 245 -3.87 8.16 0.86
C SER A 245 -5.21 8.67 1.38
N LEU A 246 -5.48 8.49 2.67
CA LEU A 246 -6.64 9.01 3.40
C LEU A 246 -6.35 10.34 4.12
N GLU A 247 -5.14 10.87 3.95
CA GLU A 247 -4.67 12.13 4.55
C GLU A 247 -4.65 12.14 6.09
N VAL A 248 -4.57 10.96 6.71
CA VAL A 248 -4.46 10.83 8.16
C VAL A 248 -3.04 11.22 8.60
N PRO A 249 -2.88 12.04 9.66
CA PRO A 249 -1.56 12.32 10.23
C PRO A 249 -0.84 11.03 10.60
N LEU A 250 0.42 10.87 10.14
CA LEU A 250 1.12 9.60 10.34
C LEU A 250 2.62 9.75 10.58
N ILE A 251 3.16 8.79 11.34
CA ILE A 251 4.59 8.60 11.58
C ILE A 251 5.00 7.24 11.01
N ALA A 252 5.85 7.25 10.01
CA ALA A 252 6.37 6.05 9.36
C ALA A 252 7.78 5.73 9.84
N ILE A 253 7.94 4.56 10.47
CA ILE A 253 9.19 4.08 11.05
C ILE A 253 9.94 3.22 10.02
N PHE A 254 11.16 3.65 9.69
CA PHE A 254 12.05 2.98 8.76
C PHE A 254 13.32 2.49 9.47
N GLY A 255 13.91 1.41 8.97
CA GLY A 255 15.16 0.85 9.49
C GLY A 255 15.82 -0.16 8.55
N ALA A 256 15.13 -0.53 7.47
CA ALA A 256 15.58 -1.59 6.55
C ALA A 256 15.19 -1.36 5.09
N SER A 257 14.68 -0.21 4.75
CA SER A 257 14.26 0.19 3.39
C SER A 257 14.40 1.71 3.23
N ASP A 258 14.67 2.14 2.02
CA ASP A 258 14.91 3.55 1.71
C ASP A 258 13.56 4.33 1.66
N PRO A 259 13.29 5.23 2.62
CA PRO A 259 12.06 6.00 2.66
C PRO A 259 11.92 6.95 1.47
N LEU A 260 13.01 7.42 0.89
CA LEU A 260 12.97 8.27 -0.30
C LEU A 260 12.46 7.53 -1.54
N LYS A 261 12.58 6.20 -1.57
CA LYS A 261 12.12 5.36 -2.68
C LYS A 261 10.76 4.72 -2.43
N THR A 262 10.42 4.45 -1.17
CA THR A 262 9.23 3.66 -0.81
C THR A 262 8.46 4.20 0.38
N GLY A 263 8.72 5.41 0.86
CA GLY A 263 7.99 6.01 1.96
C GLY A 263 6.54 6.36 1.58
N PRO A 264 5.65 6.56 2.56
CA PRO A 264 4.31 7.05 2.29
C PRO A 264 4.38 8.50 1.76
N LEU A 265 3.56 8.80 0.77
CA LEU A 265 3.40 10.15 0.22
C LEU A 265 1.90 10.48 0.21
N GLY A 266 1.53 11.69 0.61
CA GLY A 266 0.14 12.16 0.67
C GLY A 266 0.09 13.66 0.91
N HIS A 267 -1.13 14.20 1.07
CA HIS A 267 -1.35 15.61 1.39
C HIS A 267 -1.46 15.86 2.90
N GLY A 268 -1.74 14.82 3.68
CA GLY A 268 -1.77 14.90 5.14
C GLY A 268 -0.37 15.07 5.76
N PRO A 269 -0.29 15.42 7.06
CA PRO A 269 0.98 15.51 7.76
C PRO A 269 1.67 14.15 7.87
N ILE A 270 2.89 14.05 7.34
CA ILE A 270 3.68 12.81 7.32
C ILE A 270 5.05 13.08 7.94
N GLN A 271 5.38 12.34 8.99
CA GLN A 271 6.72 12.28 9.56
C GLN A 271 7.36 10.92 9.23
N VAL A 272 8.61 10.95 8.81
CA VAL A 272 9.40 9.74 8.54
C VAL A 272 10.54 9.71 9.55
N CYS A 273 10.57 8.68 10.39
CA CYS A 273 11.59 8.46 11.41
C CYS A 273 12.51 7.31 11.01
N GLY A 274 13.81 7.47 11.28
CA GLY A 274 14.84 6.50 10.91
C GLY A 274 15.30 6.61 9.47
N SER A 275 15.99 5.57 8.98
CA SER A 275 16.65 5.60 7.67
C SER A 275 16.59 4.25 6.94
N SER A 276 17.28 4.15 5.81
CA SER A 276 17.40 2.89 5.04
C SER A 276 18.17 1.78 5.77
N THR A 277 18.94 2.13 6.81
CA THR A 277 19.88 1.21 7.48
C THR A 277 19.78 1.22 9.01
N SER A 278 19.07 2.19 9.60
CA SER A 278 18.97 2.37 11.05
C SER A 278 17.55 2.73 11.45
N PHE A 279 17.03 2.00 12.41
CA PHE A 279 15.78 2.36 13.06
C PHE A 279 15.97 3.62 13.92
N PRO A 280 14.89 4.42 14.09
CA PRO A 280 14.93 5.58 14.97
C PRO A 280 14.99 5.15 16.44
N ASP A 281 15.51 6.04 17.28
CA ASP A 281 15.30 5.96 18.73
C ASP A 281 13.86 6.33 19.07
N PRO A 282 13.29 5.81 20.19
CA PRO A 282 11.92 6.14 20.59
C PRO A 282 11.70 7.64 20.79
N GLU A 283 12.72 8.37 21.20
CA GLU A 283 12.72 9.82 21.42
C GLU A 283 12.48 10.61 20.11
N GLU A 284 12.99 10.12 18.97
CA GLU A 284 12.70 10.70 17.66
C GLU A 284 11.21 10.55 17.33
N VAL A 285 10.65 9.37 17.54
CA VAL A 285 9.24 9.07 17.27
C VAL A 285 8.29 9.81 18.19
N THR A 286 8.61 9.93 19.49
CA THR A 286 7.80 10.68 20.46
C THR A 286 7.78 12.18 20.16
N ARG A 287 8.91 12.76 19.75
CA ARG A 287 8.99 14.15 19.30
C ARG A 287 8.09 14.39 18.08
N SER A 288 8.20 13.54 17.08
CA SER A 288 7.32 13.60 15.89
C SER A 288 5.84 13.46 16.24
N ALA A 289 5.51 12.63 17.24
CA ALA A 289 4.14 12.49 17.72
C ALA A 289 3.63 13.79 18.36
N THR A 290 4.42 14.41 19.23
CA THR A 290 4.07 15.69 19.83
C THR A 290 3.84 16.77 18.76
N GLU A 291 4.77 16.91 17.81
CA GLU A 291 4.66 17.88 16.72
C GLU A 291 3.37 17.69 15.89
N LEU A 292 3.01 16.45 15.54
CA LEU A 292 1.80 16.18 14.78
C LEU A 292 0.51 16.42 15.58
N LEU A 293 0.54 16.19 16.91
CA LEU A 293 -0.61 16.41 17.78
C LEU A 293 -0.86 17.90 18.05
N GLU A 294 0.16 18.74 18.00
CA GLU A 294 0.05 20.19 18.13
C GLU A 294 -0.46 20.88 16.85
N LEU A 295 -0.34 20.23 15.69
CA LEU A 295 -0.82 20.77 14.41
C LEU A 295 -2.33 20.59 14.17
N GLY A 296 -2.99 19.74 14.94
CA GLY A 296 -4.42 19.39 14.79
C GLY A 296 -5.21 19.66 16.04
#